data_ec816454ac678a890f01f36d5e64b457
#
_entry.id   ec816454ac678a890f01f36d5e64b457
#
_cell.length_a   1.000
_cell.length_b   1.000
_cell.length_c   1.000
_cell.angle_alpha   90.00
_cell.angle_beta   90.00
_cell.angle_gamma   90.00
#
_symmetry.space_group_name_H-M   'P 1'
#
loop_
_entity.id
_entity.type
_entity.pdbx_description
1 polymer ?
#
loop_
_entity_poly.entity_id
_entity_poly.type
_entity_poly.pdbx_seq_one_letter_code
_entity_poly.pdbx_strand_id
1 'polypeptide(L)'
;MKDFLPEKCPFCGSTNIGVGYQLGAGQVYADVYAYHSTRDCSPVEHLFCKDCGSILHTRVVKTDMFHPYNLTRQNELGEYLETHGILLCNENKELPSLCGLGYSMENIIGLIDLRQVFYGKIYKKRSTYLSVRAYQLLRRIKEQKALSPEAKLIYDSMKNYDFLDKDELKQRLDMEKRVFDKAFDFLLENLYVTAFSGKRVNSNWYAYLYCTAERWNKEVEGLHFNGDPRAALWEIVGREMNEKDFKVFCS
;
A
#
# COMPACT_ATOMS: atom_id res chain seq x y z
N MET A 1 21.06 8.26 -21.56
CA MET A 1 19.85 8.35 -22.39
C MET A 1 19.74 9.68 -23.14
N LYS A 2 20.87 10.38 -23.39
CA LYS A 2 20.91 11.58 -24.23
C LYS A 2 21.08 11.27 -25.75
N ASP A 3 21.27 10.04 -26.12
CA ASP A 3 21.79 9.63 -27.44
C ASP A 3 20.72 9.21 -28.45
N PHE A 4 19.44 9.47 -28.18
CA PHE A 4 18.34 9.08 -29.07
C PHE A 4 17.52 10.25 -29.65
N LEU A 5 17.98 11.48 -29.53
CA LEU A 5 17.28 12.59 -30.15
C LEU A 5 17.73 12.72 -31.61
N PRO A 6 16.83 12.59 -32.60
CA PRO A 6 17.19 12.70 -33.98
C PRO A 6 17.69 14.11 -34.31
N GLU A 7 18.87 14.23 -34.92
CA GLU A 7 19.39 15.51 -35.36
C GLU A 7 18.59 16.07 -36.56
N LYS A 8 17.90 15.20 -37.28
CA LYS A 8 17.05 15.55 -38.43
C LYS A 8 15.70 14.84 -38.31
N CYS A 9 14.65 15.50 -38.76
CA CYS A 9 13.35 14.89 -38.91
C CYS A 9 13.40 13.72 -39.92
N PRO A 10 13.01 12.50 -39.52
CA PRO A 10 13.05 11.36 -40.43
C PRO A 10 11.97 11.43 -41.52
N PHE A 11 10.99 12.33 -41.38
CA PHE A 11 9.89 12.46 -42.34
C PHE A 11 10.15 13.51 -43.43
N CYS A 12 10.80 14.64 -43.10
CA CYS A 12 11.04 15.72 -44.04
C CYS A 12 12.51 16.14 -44.15
N GLY A 13 13.41 15.52 -43.38
CA GLY A 13 14.85 15.83 -43.40
C GLY A 13 15.25 17.15 -42.71
N SER A 14 14.30 17.91 -42.19
CA SER A 14 14.57 19.20 -41.50
C SER A 14 15.36 19.02 -40.22
N THR A 15 16.27 19.96 -39.96
CA THR A 15 16.99 20.11 -38.69
C THR A 15 16.26 21.04 -37.71
N ASN A 16 15.15 21.65 -38.12
CA ASN A 16 14.37 22.58 -37.30
C ASN A 16 13.50 21.86 -36.30
N ILE A 17 14.13 21.33 -35.23
CA ILE A 17 13.48 20.57 -34.19
C ILE A 17 13.15 21.49 -33.01
N GLY A 18 11.96 21.31 -32.43
CA GLY A 18 11.49 22.05 -31.27
C GLY A 18 10.97 21.18 -30.14
N VAL A 19 10.84 21.78 -28.97
CA VAL A 19 10.26 21.15 -27.79
C VAL A 19 8.93 21.83 -27.49
N GLY A 20 7.89 21.08 -27.20
CA GLY A 20 6.59 21.54 -26.75
C GLY A 20 6.05 20.70 -25.61
N TYR A 21 5.08 21.23 -24.89
CA TYR A 21 4.49 20.54 -23.73
C TYR A 21 2.99 20.41 -23.92
N GLN A 22 2.48 19.22 -23.61
CA GLN A 22 1.05 18.98 -23.51
C GLN A 22 0.63 19.01 -22.04
N LEU A 23 -0.33 19.89 -21.74
CA LEU A 23 -0.88 20.12 -20.41
C LEU A 23 -2.38 19.78 -20.38
N GLY A 24 -2.96 19.69 -19.17
CA GLY A 24 -4.38 19.41 -19.01
C GLY A 24 -4.76 17.98 -19.39
N ALA A 25 -5.71 17.78 -20.28
CA ALA A 25 -6.24 16.47 -20.66
C ALA A 25 -5.20 15.49 -21.26
N GLY A 26 -4.00 15.99 -21.62
CA GLY A 26 -2.90 15.15 -22.12
C GLY A 26 -1.82 14.82 -21.07
N GLN A 27 -2.08 15.07 -19.79
CA GLN A 27 -1.13 14.76 -18.73
C GLN A 27 -1.14 13.26 -18.40
N VAL A 28 0.01 12.76 -17.94
CA VAL A 28 0.15 11.40 -17.43
C VAL A 28 0.05 11.44 -15.90
N TYR A 29 -0.77 10.56 -15.34
CA TYR A 29 -1.01 10.44 -13.91
C TYR A 29 -0.22 9.28 -13.33
N ALA A 30 0.23 9.41 -12.07
CA ALA A 30 1.01 8.40 -11.38
C ALA A 30 0.23 7.09 -11.18
N ASP A 31 -1.07 7.21 -10.91
CA ASP A 31 -2.00 6.09 -10.78
C ASP A 31 -3.44 6.52 -11.10
N VAL A 32 -4.36 5.55 -11.13
CA VAL A 32 -5.78 5.79 -11.45
C VAL A 32 -6.48 6.69 -10.40
N TYR A 33 -5.99 6.73 -9.17
CA TYR A 33 -6.56 7.55 -8.09
C TYR A 33 -6.04 8.99 -8.11
N ALA A 34 -4.90 9.22 -8.75
CA ALA A 34 -4.35 10.56 -8.96
C ALA A 34 -5.07 11.38 -10.04
N TYR A 35 -6.02 10.77 -10.77
CA TYR A 35 -6.70 11.40 -11.90
C TYR A 35 -7.34 12.76 -11.58
N HIS A 36 -7.80 12.97 -10.36
CA HIS A 36 -8.38 14.25 -9.91
C HIS A 36 -7.36 15.18 -9.24
N SER A 37 -6.09 14.79 -9.16
CA SER A 37 -5.03 15.58 -8.53
C SER A 37 -4.13 16.22 -9.58
N THR A 38 -4.13 17.54 -9.65
CA THR A 38 -3.18 18.27 -10.51
C THR A 38 -1.73 18.22 -10.00
N ARG A 39 -1.52 17.75 -8.77
CA ARG A 39 -0.18 17.60 -8.18
C ARG A 39 0.49 16.28 -8.55
N ASP A 40 -0.31 15.24 -8.74
CA ASP A 40 0.14 13.88 -9.04
C ASP A 40 0.04 13.57 -10.53
N CYS A 41 0.22 14.57 -11.36
CA CYS A 41 0.28 14.45 -12.81
C CYS A 41 1.53 15.12 -13.37
N SER A 42 1.99 14.61 -14.50
CA SER A 42 3.14 15.16 -15.23
C SER A 42 2.74 15.68 -16.58
N PRO A 43 3.22 16.85 -16.97
CA PRO A 43 3.18 17.26 -18.35
C PRO A 43 3.89 16.22 -19.24
N VAL A 44 3.46 16.14 -20.48
CA VAL A 44 4.15 15.37 -21.51
C VAL A 44 4.94 16.35 -22.37
N GLU A 45 6.23 16.10 -22.51
CA GLU A 45 7.11 16.84 -23.41
C GLU A 45 7.17 16.13 -24.76
N HIS A 46 6.98 16.91 -25.83
CA HIS A 46 7.12 16.46 -27.19
C HIS A 46 8.32 17.10 -27.85
N LEU A 47 9.16 16.28 -28.46
CA LEU A 47 10.11 16.74 -29.45
C LEU A 47 9.42 16.66 -30.82
N PHE A 48 9.34 17.76 -31.55
CA PHE A 48 8.64 17.81 -32.83
C PHE A 48 9.41 18.57 -33.88
N CYS A 49 9.15 18.23 -35.14
CA CYS A 49 9.65 18.99 -36.27
C CYS A 49 8.79 20.23 -36.50
N LYS A 50 9.40 21.42 -36.46
CA LYS A 50 8.69 22.67 -36.66
C LYS A 50 8.21 22.89 -38.09
N ASP A 51 8.85 22.20 -39.06
CA ASP A 51 8.53 22.39 -40.47
C ASP A 51 7.39 21.49 -40.95
N CYS A 52 7.32 20.22 -40.50
CA CYS A 52 6.25 19.30 -40.89
C CYS A 52 5.29 18.93 -39.78
N GLY A 53 5.53 19.35 -38.51
CA GLY A 53 4.67 19.08 -37.37
C GLY A 53 4.76 17.67 -36.78
N SER A 54 5.58 16.78 -37.33
CA SER A 54 5.70 15.41 -36.85
C SER A 54 6.28 15.35 -35.44
N ILE A 55 5.64 14.60 -34.54
CA ILE A 55 6.17 14.31 -33.21
C ILE A 55 7.25 13.22 -33.36
N LEU A 56 8.46 13.54 -32.93
CA LEU A 56 9.64 12.70 -33.05
C LEU A 56 9.91 11.87 -31.80
N HIS A 57 9.55 12.42 -30.64
CA HIS A 57 9.70 11.78 -29.34
C HIS A 57 8.70 12.34 -28.36
N THR A 58 8.29 11.51 -27.41
CA THR A 58 7.40 11.92 -26.31
C THR A 58 7.93 11.36 -25.02
N ARG A 59 8.01 12.19 -23.97
CA ARG A 59 8.41 11.75 -22.63
C ARG A 59 7.62 12.44 -21.53
N VAL A 60 7.55 11.79 -20.40
CA VAL A 60 7.03 12.36 -19.18
C VAL A 60 8.08 13.25 -18.54
N VAL A 61 7.71 14.45 -18.08
CA VAL A 61 8.65 15.45 -17.54
C VAL A 61 9.04 15.15 -16.09
N LYS A 62 8.04 14.85 -15.26
CA LYS A 62 8.22 14.55 -13.83
C LYS A 62 8.31 13.03 -13.62
N THR A 63 9.46 12.45 -13.87
CA THR A 63 9.64 10.99 -13.75
C THR A 63 9.68 10.50 -12.31
N ASP A 64 10.07 11.34 -11.37
CA ASP A 64 10.10 11.07 -9.93
C ASP A 64 8.73 10.73 -9.35
N MET A 65 7.66 11.25 -9.92
CA MET A 65 6.30 10.92 -9.49
C MET A 65 5.88 9.48 -9.81
N PHE A 66 6.56 8.80 -10.76
CA PHE A 66 6.32 7.39 -11.07
C PHE A 66 7.21 6.45 -10.23
N HIS A 67 8.08 7.03 -9.43
CA HIS A 67 8.89 6.34 -8.43
C HIS A 67 8.65 7.01 -7.07
N PRO A 68 7.37 7.08 -6.60
CA PRO A 68 7.02 7.80 -5.37
C PRO A 68 7.68 7.18 -4.14
N TYR A 69 8.14 5.93 -4.27
CA TYR A 69 8.79 5.19 -3.21
C TYR A 69 10.30 5.23 -3.41
N ASN A 70 11.03 5.54 -2.37
CA ASN A 70 12.46 5.26 -2.33
C ASN A 70 12.63 3.74 -2.27
N LEU A 71 12.86 3.10 -3.44
CA LEU A 71 12.94 1.64 -3.56
C LEU A 71 14.00 1.04 -2.63
N THR A 72 15.12 1.73 -2.40
CA THR A 72 16.13 1.28 -1.46
C THR A 72 15.58 1.23 -0.05
N ARG A 73 14.94 2.30 0.41
CA ARG A 73 14.32 2.37 1.74
C ARG A 73 13.14 1.41 1.88
N GLN A 74 12.38 1.20 0.82
CA GLN A 74 11.29 0.22 0.79
C GLN A 74 11.84 -1.21 0.92
N ASN A 75 12.90 -1.56 0.20
CA ASN A 75 13.53 -2.88 0.30
C ASN A 75 14.12 -3.11 1.69
N GLU A 76 14.83 -2.12 2.25
CA GLU A 76 15.35 -2.18 3.64
C GLU A 76 14.21 -2.43 4.65
N LEU A 77 13.07 -1.75 4.49
CA LEU A 77 11.90 -1.97 5.34
C LEU A 77 11.30 -3.36 5.14
N GLY A 78 11.27 -3.86 3.91
CA GLY A 78 10.82 -5.22 3.59
C GLY A 78 11.70 -6.27 4.28
N GLU A 79 13.03 -6.16 4.16
CA GLU A 79 13.99 -7.04 4.83
C GLU A 79 13.89 -6.97 6.36
N TYR A 80 13.68 -5.77 6.90
CA TYR A 80 13.42 -5.58 8.32
C TYR A 80 12.17 -6.35 8.76
N LEU A 81 11.05 -6.20 8.05
CA LEU A 81 9.80 -6.89 8.38
C LEU A 81 9.91 -8.42 8.23
N GLU A 82 10.61 -8.92 7.21
CA GLU A 82 10.87 -10.36 7.08
C GLU A 82 11.66 -10.92 8.25
N THR A 83 12.61 -10.14 8.80
CA THR A 83 13.47 -10.55 9.91
C THR A 83 12.78 -10.44 11.27
N HIS A 84 12.00 -9.36 11.49
CA HIS A 84 11.42 -9.00 12.79
C HIS A 84 9.91 -9.27 12.88
N GLY A 85 9.24 -9.49 11.78
CA GLY A 85 7.86 -9.94 11.67
C GLY A 85 6.80 -8.90 11.99
N ILE A 86 7.10 -7.88 12.77
CA ILE A 86 6.12 -6.89 13.28
C ILE A 86 6.69 -5.48 13.34
N LEU A 87 5.83 -4.51 13.01
CA LEU A 87 6.13 -3.09 13.12
C LEU A 87 4.85 -2.31 13.44
N LEU A 88 4.93 -1.30 14.30
CA LEU A 88 3.80 -0.38 14.53
C LEU A 88 3.88 0.83 13.59
N CYS A 89 2.74 1.45 13.33
CA CYS A 89 2.69 2.67 12.52
C CYS A 89 3.30 3.85 13.29
N ASN A 90 2.80 4.10 14.50
CA ASN A 90 3.14 5.29 15.29
C ASN A 90 4.15 4.97 16.39
N GLU A 91 4.95 5.98 16.76
CA GLU A 91 5.88 5.90 17.88
C GLU A 91 5.23 5.43 19.17
N ASN A 92 5.95 4.59 19.88
CA ASN A 92 5.54 4.03 21.17
C ASN A 92 6.79 3.53 21.92
N LYS A 93 6.59 3.10 23.18
CA LYS A 93 7.69 2.62 24.04
C LYS A 93 7.85 1.09 24.06
N GLU A 94 7.03 0.37 23.29
CA GLU A 94 6.92 -1.08 23.43
C GLU A 94 7.51 -1.86 22.27
N LEU A 95 7.27 -1.38 21.05
CA LEU A 95 7.70 -2.05 19.80
C LEU A 95 8.30 -1.03 18.83
N PRO A 96 9.14 -1.44 17.92
CA PRO A 96 9.58 -0.61 16.81
C PRO A 96 8.42 -0.03 16.01
N SER A 97 8.60 1.18 15.53
CA SER A 97 7.59 1.86 14.73
C SER A 97 8.18 2.40 13.42
N LEU A 98 7.30 2.56 12.43
CA LEU A 98 7.65 3.08 11.12
C LEU A 98 8.44 4.40 11.24
N CYS A 99 7.87 5.36 11.98
CA CYS A 99 8.52 6.66 12.20
C CYS A 99 9.79 6.54 13.05
N GLY A 100 9.80 5.69 14.10
CA GLY A 100 10.95 5.49 14.98
C GLY A 100 12.17 4.90 14.26
N LEU A 101 11.95 4.12 13.20
CA LEU A 101 12.98 3.58 12.32
C LEU A 101 13.31 4.53 11.14
N GLY A 102 12.68 5.69 11.07
CA GLY A 102 12.93 6.70 10.04
C GLY A 102 12.37 6.35 8.65
N TYR A 103 11.36 5.47 8.60
CA TYR A 103 10.65 5.17 7.36
C TYR A 103 9.40 6.03 7.21
N SER A 104 9.00 6.27 5.96
CA SER A 104 7.82 7.05 5.61
C SER A 104 6.59 6.17 5.35
N MET A 105 5.40 6.80 5.32
CA MET A 105 4.17 6.13 4.88
C MET A 105 4.28 5.62 3.44
N GLU A 106 5.04 6.28 2.58
CA GLU A 106 5.27 5.84 1.20
C GLU A 106 5.98 4.50 1.15
N ASN A 107 7.00 4.30 2.00
CA ASN A 107 7.74 3.03 2.03
C ASN A 107 6.82 1.85 2.40
N ILE A 108 5.99 2.02 3.43
CA ILE A 108 5.09 0.93 3.87
C ILE A 108 3.94 0.69 2.88
N ILE A 109 3.42 1.74 2.24
CA ILE A 109 2.40 1.59 1.20
C ILE A 109 2.95 0.82 0.00
N GLY A 110 4.20 1.10 -0.41
CA GLY A 110 4.84 0.32 -1.46
C GLY A 110 4.91 -1.18 -1.15
N LEU A 111 5.17 -1.56 0.12
CA LEU A 111 5.13 -2.97 0.55
C LEU A 111 3.70 -3.54 0.59
N ILE A 112 2.71 -2.73 0.98
CA ILE A 112 1.29 -3.12 0.95
C ILE A 112 0.84 -3.38 -0.49
N ASP A 113 1.19 -2.50 -1.43
CA ASP A 113 0.86 -2.62 -2.86
C ASP A 113 1.47 -3.89 -3.48
N LEU A 114 2.66 -4.30 -3.01
CA LEU A 114 3.33 -5.54 -3.40
C LEU A 114 2.86 -6.79 -2.65
N ARG A 115 1.90 -6.68 -1.73
CA ARG A 115 1.42 -7.77 -0.86
C ARG A 115 2.50 -8.37 0.05
N GLN A 116 3.52 -7.61 0.36
CA GLN A 116 4.60 -8.04 1.26
C GLN A 116 4.27 -7.81 2.74
N VAL A 117 3.19 -7.06 3.01
CA VAL A 117 2.79 -6.67 4.36
C VAL A 117 1.29 -6.83 4.56
N PHE A 118 0.90 -7.45 5.68
CA PHE A 118 -0.46 -7.49 6.17
C PHE A 118 -0.66 -6.40 7.23
N TYR A 119 -1.67 -5.54 7.03
CA TYR A 119 -2.02 -4.46 7.95
C TYR A 119 -3.22 -4.83 8.82
N GLY A 120 -3.20 -4.44 10.09
CA GLY A 120 -4.33 -4.60 11.01
C GLY A 120 -4.18 -3.76 12.27
N LYS A 121 -5.12 -3.89 13.20
CA LYS A 121 -5.04 -3.33 14.56
C LYS A 121 -4.72 -4.41 15.60
N ILE A 122 -3.75 -5.25 15.32
CA ILE A 122 -3.53 -6.56 15.90
C ILE A 122 -2.88 -6.47 17.28
N TYR A 123 -1.89 -5.61 17.46
CA TYR A 123 -1.20 -5.44 18.73
C TYR A 123 -1.81 -4.31 19.55
N LYS A 124 -2.47 -4.66 20.66
CA LYS A 124 -3.11 -3.70 21.60
C LYS A 124 -3.98 -2.64 20.88
N LYS A 125 -4.72 -3.06 19.84
CA LYS A 125 -5.59 -2.20 19.01
C LYS A 125 -4.85 -1.08 18.24
N ARG A 126 -3.54 -1.20 18.09
CA ARG A 126 -2.71 -0.23 17.35
C ARG A 126 -2.53 -0.67 15.91
N SER A 127 -2.39 0.30 15.02
CA SER A 127 -2.02 0.09 13.62
C SER A 127 -0.70 -0.67 13.54
N THR A 128 -0.76 -1.89 13.04
CA THR A 128 0.30 -2.90 13.06
C THR A 128 0.52 -3.42 11.66
N TYR A 129 1.77 -3.56 11.26
CA TYR A 129 2.20 -4.21 10.03
C TYR A 129 2.87 -5.53 10.38
N LEU A 130 2.50 -6.57 9.68
CA LEU A 130 3.10 -7.89 9.82
C LEU A 130 3.73 -8.32 8.49
N SER A 131 4.89 -8.98 8.53
CA SER A 131 5.36 -9.71 7.35
C SER A 131 4.36 -10.80 6.97
N VAL A 132 4.38 -11.22 5.71
CA VAL A 132 3.48 -12.29 5.22
C VAL A 132 3.60 -13.53 6.09
N ARG A 133 4.83 -13.94 6.40
CA ARG A 133 5.12 -15.12 7.25
C ARG A 133 4.56 -14.96 8.66
N ALA A 134 4.78 -13.82 9.31
CA ALA A 134 4.26 -13.58 10.66
C ALA A 134 2.71 -13.59 10.68
N TYR A 135 2.08 -12.96 9.68
CA TYR A 135 0.61 -13.00 9.53
C TYR A 135 0.09 -14.43 9.35
N GLN A 136 0.69 -15.21 8.46
CA GLN A 136 0.22 -16.57 8.17
C GLN A 136 0.38 -17.52 9.36
N LEU A 137 1.45 -17.37 10.15
CA LEU A 137 1.63 -18.10 11.41
C LEU A 137 0.63 -17.64 12.46
N LEU A 138 0.45 -16.33 12.65
CA LEU A 138 -0.51 -15.78 13.60
C LEU A 138 -1.95 -16.23 13.29
N ARG A 139 -2.34 -16.25 12.02
CA ARG A 139 -3.65 -16.73 11.59
C ARG A 139 -3.92 -18.18 11.95
N ARG A 140 -2.90 -19.02 12.05
CA ARG A 140 -3.03 -20.43 12.49
C ARG A 140 -3.17 -20.57 14.00
N ILE A 141 -2.72 -19.56 14.76
CA ILE A 141 -2.72 -19.55 16.22
C ILE A 141 -3.98 -18.89 16.76
N LYS A 142 -4.34 -17.76 16.14
CA LYS A 142 -5.40 -16.88 16.64
C LYS A 142 -6.76 -17.50 16.34
N GLU A 143 -7.54 -17.69 17.40
CA GLU A 143 -8.90 -18.17 17.27
C GLU A 143 -9.77 -17.10 16.56
N GLN A 144 -10.54 -17.55 15.59
CA GLN A 144 -11.38 -16.67 14.80
C GLN A 144 -12.66 -16.36 15.58
N LYS A 145 -12.78 -15.12 16.06
CA LYS A 145 -13.94 -14.66 16.86
C LYS A 145 -15.16 -14.47 15.95
N ALA A 146 -16.33 -14.86 16.44
CA ALA A 146 -17.58 -14.66 15.73
C ALA A 146 -17.83 -13.16 15.43
N LEU A 147 -18.36 -12.88 14.25
CA LEU A 147 -18.71 -11.53 13.82
C LEU A 147 -20.01 -11.05 14.50
N SER A 148 -20.01 -9.83 15.02
CA SER A 148 -21.27 -9.15 15.37
C SER A 148 -22.11 -8.92 14.10
N PRO A 149 -23.42 -8.66 14.22
CA PRO A 149 -24.26 -8.33 13.05
C PRO A 149 -23.70 -7.19 12.21
N GLU A 150 -23.19 -6.13 12.84
CA GLU A 150 -22.62 -4.96 12.17
C GLU A 150 -21.30 -5.30 11.48
N ALA A 151 -20.41 -6.03 12.15
CA ALA A 151 -19.15 -6.49 11.57
C ALA A 151 -19.39 -7.44 10.39
N LYS A 152 -20.40 -8.31 10.51
CA LYS A 152 -20.80 -9.21 9.42
C LYS A 152 -21.33 -8.44 8.22
N LEU A 153 -22.17 -7.42 8.44
CA LEU A 153 -22.72 -6.58 7.37
C LEU A 153 -21.59 -5.87 6.59
N ILE A 154 -20.64 -5.28 7.31
CA ILE A 154 -19.45 -4.64 6.71
C ILE A 154 -18.64 -5.67 5.92
N TYR A 155 -18.32 -6.81 6.51
CA TYR A 155 -17.51 -7.84 5.90
C TYR A 155 -18.16 -8.43 4.64
N ASP A 156 -19.46 -8.74 4.69
CA ASP A 156 -20.18 -9.30 3.54
C ASP A 156 -20.32 -8.27 2.41
N SER A 157 -20.47 -6.98 2.74
CA SER A 157 -20.44 -5.91 1.74
C SER A 157 -19.08 -5.84 1.03
N MET A 158 -17.98 -5.96 1.76
CA MET A 158 -16.63 -5.91 1.19
C MET A 158 -16.32 -7.08 0.25
N LYS A 159 -16.96 -8.24 0.40
CA LYS A 159 -16.76 -9.40 -0.49
C LYS A 159 -17.12 -9.15 -1.94
N ASN A 160 -17.98 -8.16 -2.20
CA ASN A 160 -18.43 -7.82 -3.54
C ASN A 160 -17.46 -6.92 -4.31
N TYR A 161 -16.35 -6.52 -3.67
CA TYR A 161 -15.37 -5.59 -4.23
C TYR A 161 -13.96 -6.13 -4.04
N ASP A 162 -13.08 -5.78 -4.96
CA ASP A 162 -11.65 -6.11 -4.82
C ASP A 162 -11.02 -5.33 -3.66
N PHE A 163 -11.38 -4.05 -3.54
CA PHE A 163 -11.00 -3.17 -2.43
C PHE A 163 -11.95 -1.98 -2.33
N LEU A 164 -12.02 -1.36 -1.16
CA LEU A 164 -12.86 -0.19 -0.89
C LEU A 164 -12.17 0.82 0.03
N ASP A 165 -12.50 2.09 -0.18
CA ASP A 165 -12.23 3.16 0.78
C ASP A 165 -13.18 3.02 1.98
N LYS A 166 -12.65 3.27 3.19
CA LYS A 166 -13.44 3.15 4.44
C LYS A 166 -14.63 4.11 4.49
N ASP A 167 -14.46 5.33 3.98
CA ASP A 167 -15.54 6.33 3.99
C ASP A 167 -16.60 5.99 2.95
N GLU A 168 -16.20 5.48 1.78
CA GLU A 168 -17.12 4.99 0.78
C GLU A 168 -17.96 3.81 1.30
N LEU A 169 -17.33 2.85 1.97
CA LEU A 169 -18.01 1.70 2.56
C LEU A 169 -19.03 2.12 3.62
N LYS A 170 -18.65 3.09 4.47
CA LYS A 170 -19.54 3.64 5.49
C LYS A 170 -20.76 4.36 4.89
N GLN A 171 -20.56 5.16 3.83
CA GLN A 171 -21.65 5.85 3.13
C GLN A 171 -22.62 4.85 2.51
N ARG A 172 -22.12 3.78 1.90
CA ARG A 172 -22.94 2.73 1.28
C ARG A 172 -23.82 1.98 2.27
N LEU A 173 -23.32 1.79 3.50
CA LEU A 173 -24.03 1.03 4.54
C LEU A 173 -24.97 1.89 5.39
N ASP A 174 -24.97 3.21 5.21
CA ASP A 174 -25.76 4.18 6.00
C ASP A 174 -25.69 3.89 7.53
N MET A 175 -24.50 3.57 8.00
CA MET A 175 -24.24 3.15 9.38
C MET A 175 -23.74 4.33 10.23
N GLU A 176 -24.23 4.44 11.48
CA GLU A 176 -23.72 5.43 12.42
C GLU A 176 -22.21 5.28 12.59
N LYS A 177 -21.49 6.41 12.57
CA LYS A 177 -20.02 6.45 12.59
C LYS A 177 -19.40 5.62 13.72
N ARG A 178 -19.91 5.73 14.95
CA ARG A 178 -19.34 5.00 16.11
C ARG A 178 -19.54 3.50 16.01
N VAL A 179 -20.70 3.09 15.49
CA VAL A 179 -21.02 1.66 15.27
C VAL A 179 -20.13 1.09 14.18
N PHE A 180 -20.03 1.81 13.05
CA PHE A 180 -19.16 1.44 11.95
C PHE A 180 -17.69 1.33 12.37
N ASP A 181 -17.14 2.37 13.01
CA ASP A 181 -15.74 2.40 13.43
C ASP A 181 -15.41 1.26 14.37
N LYS A 182 -16.29 0.96 15.36
CA LYS A 182 -16.10 -0.16 16.28
C LYS A 182 -16.12 -1.52 15.58
N ALA A 183 -17.06 -1.72 14.67
CA ALA A 183 -17.19 -2.95 13.90
C ALA A 183 -16.03 -3.13 12.91
N PHE A 184 -15.62 -2.06 12.25
CA PHE A 184 -14.48 -2.09 11.33
C PHE A 184 -13.14 -2.34 12.05
N ASP A 185 -12.94 -1.70 13.21
CA ASP A 185 -11.77 -1.95 14.07
C ASP A 185 -11.73 -3.42 14.54
N PHE A 186 -12.87 -3.99 14.91
CA PHE A 186 -12.96 -5.40 15.25
C PHE A 186 -12.51 -6.32 14.08
N LEU A 187 -12.87 -5.98 12.84
CA LEU A 187 -12.43 -6.74 11.66
C LEU A 187 -10.91 -6.66 11.46
N LEU A 188 -10.30 -5.48 11.68
CA LEU A 188 -8.85 -5.29 11.62
C LEU A 188 -8.10 -5.99 12.78
N GLU A 189 -8.68 -6.02 13.98
CA GLU A 189 -8.11 -6.68 15.18
C GLU A 189 -8.09 -8.20 15.04
N ASN A 190 -9.08 -8.77 14.34
CA ASN A 190 -9.29 -10.21 14.22
C ASN A 190 -8.95 -10.79 12.83
N LEU A 191 -8.11 -10.10 12.06
CA LEU A 191 -7.55 -10.56 10.79
C LEU A 191 -8.60 -10.86 9.70
N TYR A 192 -9.76 -10.21 9.73
CA TYR A 192 -10.79 -10.32 8.70
C TYR A 192 -10.56 -9.40 7.51
N VAL A 193 -9.97 -8.22 7.79
CA VAL A 193 -9.75 -7.14 6.82
C VAL A 193 -8.32 -6.64 6.92
N THR A 194 -7.76 -6.24 5.80
CA THR A 194 -6.42 -5.64 5.72
C THR A 194 -6.39 -4.49 4.71
N ALA A 195 -5.33 -3.68 4.72
CA ALA A 195 -5.05 -2.75 3.65
C ALA A 195 -4.62 -3.51 2.39
N PHE A 196 -5.19 -3.12 1.27
CA PHE A 196 -4.88 -3.66 -0.05
C PHE A 196 -3.96 -2.71 -0.84
N SER A 197 -4.15 -1.42 -0.65
CA SER A 197 -3.36 -0.37 -1.30
C SER A 197 -3.42 0.92 -0.48
N GLY A 198 -2.60 1.91 -0.84
CA GLY A 198 -2.64 3.26 -0.31
C GLY A 198 -3.11 4.26 -1.35
N LYS A 199 -4.03 5.13 -0.95
CA LYS A 199 -4.48 6.27 -1.74
C LYS A 199 -3.89 7.55 -1.16
N ARG A 200 -3.12 8.29 -1.97
CA ARG A 200 -2.62 9.60 -1.55
C ARG A 200 -3.77 10.62 -1.53
N VAL A 201 -4.04 11.18 -0.36
CA VAL A 201 -5.10 12.19 -0.17
C VAL A 201 -4.53 13.60 -0.33
N ASN A 202 -3.32 13.84 0.18
CA ASN A 202 -2.57 15.10 0.01
C ASN A 202 -1.06 14.84 0.18
N SER A 203 -0.24 15.89 0.19
CA SER A 203 1.23 15.76 0.29
C SER A 203 1.73 14.99 1.51
N ASN A 204 0.95 14.94 2.60
CA ASN A 204 1.37 14.36 3.89
C ASN A 204 0.44 13.25 4.39
N TRP A 205 -0.61 12.90 3.64
CA TRP A 205 -1.63 11.97 4.12
C TRP A 205 -1.99 10.93 3.08
N TYR A 206 -1.98 9.67 3.52
CA TYR A 206 -2.46 8.51 2.79
C TYR A 206 -3.66 7.91 3.50
N ALA A 207 -4.69 7.54 2.74
CA ALA A 207 -5.76 6.67 3.19
C ALA A 207 -5.51 5.25 2.66
N TYR A 208 -5.92 4.23 3.41
CA TYR A 208 -5.89 2.86 2.93
C TYR A 208 -7.15 2.51 2.14
N LEU A 209 -6.95 1.76 1.10
CA LEU A 209 -7.98 0.96 0.45
C LEU A 209 -7.95 -0.43 1.06
N TYR A 210 -9.08 -0.93 1.50
CA TYR A 210 -9.18 -2.16 2.27
C TYR A 210 -9.81 -3.29 1.47
N CYS A 211 -9.37 -4.51 1.73
CA CYS A 211 -10.01 -5.74 1.23
C CYS A 211 -10.21 -6.75 2.35
N THR A 212 -11.00 -7.79 2.08
CA THR A 212 -11.07 -8.93 2.99
C THR A 212 -9.74 -9.70 3.00
N ALA A 213 -9.39 -10.30 4.15
CA ALA A 213 -8.21 -11.15 4.25
C ALA A 213 -8.30 -12.36 3.31
N GLU A 214 -9.51 -12.85 3.00
CA GLU A 214 -9.74 -13.92 2.00
C GLU A 214 -9.30 -13.46 0.60
N ARG A 215 -9.65 -12.23 0.21
CA ARG A 215 -9.22 -11.64 -1.07
C ARG A 215 -7.71 -11.45 -1.12
N TRP A 216 -7.13 -10.91 -0.04
CA TRP A 216 -5.69 -10.67 0.07
C TRP A 216 -4.89 -11.98 -0.03
N ASN A 217 -5.34 -13.04 0.63
CA ASN A 217 -4.69 -14.35 0.63
C ASN A 217 -4.65 -15.04 -0.75
N LYS A 218 -5.46 -14.60 -1.72
CA LYS A 218 -5.40 -15.11 -3.10
C LYS A 218 -4.19 -14.58 -3.87
N GLU A 219 -3.59 -13.49 -3.41
CA GLU A 219 -2.45 -12.83 -4.07
C GLU A 219 -1.10 -13.12 -3.41
N VAL A 220 -1.11 -13.84 -2.28
CA VAL A 220 0.11 -14.22 -1.58
C VAL A 220 0.32 -15.74 -1.62
N GLU A 221 1.58 -16.15 -1.68
CA GLU A 221 1.92 -17.56 -1.61
C GLU A 221 1.57 -18.13 -0.23
N GLY A 222 0.93 -19.27 -0.21
CA GLY A 222 0.55 -19.96 1.03
C GLY A 222 1.78 -20.52 1.75
N LEU A 223 1.85 -20.33 3.07
CA LEU A 223 2.92 -20.88 3.89
C LEU A 223 2.82 -22.40 4.00
N HIS A 224 3.77 -23.12 3.38
CA HIS A 224 4.00 -24.55 3.60
C HIS A 224 4.81 -24.72 4.89
N PHE A 225 4.14 -25.04 5.99
CA PHE A 225 4.76 -25.15 7.30
C PHE A 225 4.13 -26.29 8.13
N ASN A 226 4.96 -27.22 8.61
CA ASN A 226 4.53 -28.43 9.34
C ASN A 226 4.97 -28.42 10.83
N GLY A 227 5.51 -27.32 11.34
CA GLY A 227 5.96 -27.17 12.73
C GLY A 227 4.88 -26.59 13.66
N ASP A 228 5.28 -26.25 14.89
CA ASP A 228 4.47 -25.48 15.81
C ASP A 228 4.44 -23.99 15.37
N PRO A 229 3.27 -23.47 14.94
CA PRO A 229 3.18 -22.11 14.45
C PRO A 229 3.46 -21.06 15.54
N ARG A 230 3.20 -21.39 16.82
CA ARG A 230 3.46 -20.48 17.94
C ARG A 230 4.97 -20.34 18.20
N ALA A 231 5.70 -21.45 18.19
CA ALA A 231 7.16 -21.44 18.33
C ALA A 231 7.81 -20.69 17.15
N ALA A 232 7.39 -20.98 15.92
CA ALA A 232 7.92 -20.32 14.73
C ALA A 232 7.60 -18.81 14.68
N LEU A 233 6.43 -18.40 15.15
CA LEU A 233 6.10 -16.99 15.26
C LEU A 233 6.95 -16.30 16.34
N TRP A 234 7.19 -16.97 17.46
CA TRP A 234 8.06 -16.46 18.52
C TRP A 234 9.51 -16.25 18.06
N GLU A 235 10.05 -17.14 17.24
CA GLU A 235 11.39 -16.98 16.65
C GLU A 235 11.54 -15.70 15.84
N ILE A 236 10.45 -15.23 15.21
CA ILE A 236 10.44 -14.02 14.39
C ILE A 236 10.20 -12.78 15.27
N VAL A 237 9.09 -12.74 16.02
CA VAL A 237 8.67 -11.53 16.74
C VAL A 237 9.23 -11.42 18.16
N GLY A 238 9.75 -12.48 18.73
CA GLY A 238 10.29 -12.52 20.09
C GLY A 238 11.54 -11.67 20.30
N ARG A 239 12.13 -11.16 19.22
CA ARG A 239 13.20 -10.16 19.28
C ARG A 239 12.69 -8.78 19.67
N GLU A 240 11.41 -8.50 19.37
CA GLU A 240 10.79 -7.19 19.51
C GLU A 240 9.84 -7.12 20.72
N MET A 241 9.38 -8.25 21.26
CA MET A 241 8.43 -8.27 22.36
C MET A 241 8.77 -9.32 23.41
N ASN A 242 8.34 -9.10 24.63
CA ASN A 242 8.45 -10.07 25.69
C ASN A 242 7.33 -11.14 25.65
N GLU A 243 7.50 -12.23 26.41
CA GLU A 243 6.54 -13.33 26.43
C GLU A 243 5.12 -12.93 26.84
N LYS A 244 4.96 -11.95 27.75
CA LYS A 244 3.65 -11.48 28.19
C LYS A 244 2.93 -10.78 27.05
N ASP A 245 3.62 -9.91 26.33
CA ASP A 245 3.07 -9.21 25.17
C ASP A 245 2.81 -10.17 24.00
N PHE A 246 3.66 -11.19 23.81
CA PHE A 246 3.42 -12.25 22.84
C PHE A 246 2.15 -13.05 23.11
N LYS A 247 1.86 -13.38 24.39
CA LYS A 247 0.60 -14.05 24.76
C LYS A 247 -0.61 -13.19 24.39
N VAL A 248 -0.55 -11.88 24.64
CA VAL A 248 -1.61 -10.93 24.28
C VAL A 248 -1.75 -10.79 22.77
N PHE A 249 -0.64 -10.78 22.03
CA PHE A 249 -0.60 -10.71 20.58
C PHE A 249 -1.24 -11.92 19.90
N CYS A 250 -1.04 -13.10 20.47
CA CYS A 250 -1.61 -14.37 19.98
C CYS A 250 -3.06 -14.64 20.41
N SER A 251 -3.66 -13.89 21.32
CA SER A 251 -5.06 -13.98 21.77
C SER A 251 -5.99 -13.08 20.90
#